data_b1878af876066dba63cd1c2198937dc9
#
_entry.id   b1878af876066dba63cd1c2198937dc9
#
_cell.length_a   1.000
_cell.length_b   1.000
_cell.length_c   1.000
_cell.angle_alpha   90.00
_cell.angle_beta   90.00
_cell.angle_gamma   90.00
#
_symmetry.space_group_name_H-M   'P 1'
#
loop_
_entity.id
_entity.type
_entity.pdbx_description
1 polymer ?
#
loop_
_entity_poly.entity_id
_entity_poly.type
_entity_poly.pdbx_seq_one_letter_code
_entity_poly.pdbx_strand_id
1 'polypeptide(L)'
;MDFVGTWHIYEMEMWDEDYFNMEVQAYIEIDSNNRGDFQFGLVAGGLNGRIVDDVDVEGKKRFEFTWSGFDECDPAEGSGWVRFKQPDILEGEFSIHDGDDSTFLAKRA
;
A
#
# COMPACT_ATOMS: atom_id res chain seq x y z
N MET A 1 -10.58 0.44 14.77
CA MET A 1 -9.38 -0.06 14.09
C MET A 1 -8.70 1.09 13.38
N ASP A 2 -7.41 1.16 13.46
CA ASP A 2 -6.63 2.31 13.02
C ASP A 2 -5.65 1.88 11.94
N PHE A 3 -5.62 2.63 10.83
CA PHE A 3 -4.67 2.39 9.76
C PHE A 3 -3.23 2.81 10.12
N VAL A 4 -3.07 3.65 11.13
CA VAL A 4 -1.75 4.16 11.54
C VAL A 4 -0.86 3.01 11.99
N GLY A 5 0.37 2.99 11.50
CA GLY A 5 1.36 1.99 11.83
C GLY A 5 2.12 1.49 10.63
N THR A 6 2.97 0.52 10.87
CA THR A 6 3.74 -0.16 9.83
C THR A 6 3.11 -1.50 9.54
N TRP A 7 2.92 -1.79 8.26
CA TRP A 7 2.30 -3.02 7.78
C TRP A 7 3.26 -3.72 6.83
N HIS A 8 3.53 -4.99 7.08
CA HIS A 8 4.41 -5.78 6.21
C HIS A 8 3.58 -6.44 5.12
N ILE A 9 3.94 -6.17 3.86
CA ILE A 9 3.30 -6.80 2.71
C ILE A 9 3.81 -8.23 2.61
N TYR A 10 2.91 -9.21 2.54
CA TYR A 10 3.28 -10.62 2.48
C TYR A 10 2.72 -11.35 1.27
N GLU A 11 1.88 -10.68 0.47
CA GLU A 11 1.34 -11.27 -0.77
C GLU A 11 0.97 -10.15 -1.75
N MET A 12 1.32 -10.33 -3.01
CA MET A 12 0.94 -9.43 -4.10
C MET A 12 0.50 -10.26 -5.29
N GLU A 13 -0.49 -9.76 -6.04
CA GLU A 13 -1.03 -10.44 -7.21
C GLU A 13 -0.02 -10.51 -8.36
N MET A 14 0.65 -9.38 -8.65
CA MET A 14 1.50 -9.23 -9.83
C MET A 14 2.95 -9.62 -9.61
N TRP A 15 3.40 -9.70 -8.36
CA TRP A 15 4.81 -9.98 -8.05
C TRP A 15 4.90 -11.02 -6.96
N ASP A 16 5.96 -11.84 -7.02
CA ASP A 16 6.21 -12.84 -5.99
C ASP A 16 7.08 -12.27 -4.86
N GLU A 17 7.22 -13.05 -3.80
CA GLU A 17 7.96 -12.65 -2.61
C GLU A 17 9.43 -12.37 -2.89
N ASP A 18 10.04 -13.09 -3.82
CA ASP A 18 11.44 -12.86 -4.17
C ASP A 18 11.65 -11.47 -4.73
N TYR A 19 10.66 -10.95 -5.47
CA TYR A 19 10.71 -9.59 -5.96
C TYR A 19 10.39 -8.56 -4.87
N PHE A 20 9.23 -8.68 -4.23
CA PHE A 20 8.78 -7.58 -3.36
C PHE A 20 9.60 -7.45 -2.08
N ASN A 21 10.33 -8.50 -1.67
CA ASN A 21 11.24 -8.44 -0.52
C ASN A 21 12.71 -8.35 -0.91
N MET A 22 13.03 -8.08 -2.18
CA MET A 22 14.42 -8.18 -2.63
C MET A 22 15.36 -7.12 -2.04
N GLU A 23 14.86 -5.93 -1.72
CA GLU A 23 15.67 -4.86 -1.16
C GLU A 23 15.50 -4.75 0.36
N VAL A 24 14.24 -4.72 0.80
CA VAL A 24 13.87 -4.66 2.21
C VAL A 24 12.60 -5.48 2.39
N GLN A 25 12.22 -5.77 3.63
CA GLN A 25 10.89 -6.31 3.91
C GLN A 25 9.86 -5.33 3.33
N ALA A 26 9.05 -5.80 2.38
CA ALA A 26 8.03 -4.94 1.76
C ALA A 26 7.07 -4.41 2.82
N TYR A 27 6.74 -3.13 2.74
CA TYR A 27 5.93 -2.48 3.77
C TYR A 27 5.14 -1.31 3.23
N ILE A 28 4.11 -0.94 3.98
CA ILE A 28 3.42 0.34 3.86
C ILE A 28 3.32 0.91 5.28
N GLU A 29 3.72 2.15 5.46
CA GLU A 29 3.64 2.85 6.73
C GLU A 29 2.72 4.05 6.60
N ILE A 30 1.80 4.20 7.56
CA ILE A 30 0.82 5.29 7.58
C ILE A 30 0.94 5.99 8.93
N ASP A 31 1.14 7.30 8.92
CA ASP A 31 1.26 8.09 10.14
C ASP A 31 -0.09 8.73 10.52
N SER A 32 -0.11 9.42 11.65
CA SER A 32 -1.33 10.04 12.17
C SER A 32 -1.82 11.22 11.33
N ASN A 33 -1.05 11.68 10.36
CA ASN A 33 -1.42 12.77 9.46
C ASN A 33 -1.89 12.25 8.09
N ASN A 34 -2.15 10.94 7.99
CA ASN A 34 -2.58 10.27 6.75
C ASN A 34 -1.52 10.34 5.65
N ARG A 35 -0.27 10.40 6.06
CA ARG A 35 0.90 10.36 5.17
C ARG A 35 1.77 9.18 5.55
N GLY A 36 2.73 8.85 4.71
CA GLY A 36 3.64 7.79 5.02
C GLY A 36 4.52 7.45 3.85
N ASP A 37 5.01 6.23 3.82
CA ASP A 37 5.84 5.75 2.74
C ASP A 37 5.64 4.23 2.59
N PHE A 38 6.20 3.71 1.50
CA PHE A 38 6.14 2.28 1.23
C PHE A 38 7.33 1.89 0.36
N GLN A 39 7.60 0.60 0.37
CA GLN A 39 8.53 0.01 -0.60
C GLN A 39 8.15 -1.45 -0.81
N PHE A 40 8.11 -1.86 -2.07
CA PHE A 40 8.07 -3.26 -2.45
C PHE A 40 8.97 -3.44 -3.67
N GLY A 41 9.96 -4.33 -3.55
CA GLY A 41 10.95 -4.52 -4.61
C GLY A 41 11.71 -3.22 -4.88
N LEU A 42 11.73 -2.81 -6.12
CA LEU A 42 12.39 -1.58 -6.59
C LEU A 42 11.46 -0.37 -6.63
N VAL A 43 10.20 -0.54 -6.24
CA VAL A 43 9.20 0.53 -6.20
C VAL A 43 9.13 1.09 -4.79
N ALA A 44 9.34 2.39 -4.65
CA ALA A 44 9.28 3.05 -3.36
C ALA A 44 8.76 4.48 -3.52
N GLY A 45 8.09 4.99 -2.51
CA GLY A 45 7.60 6.35 -2.56
C GLY A 45 6.94 6.81 -1.28
N GLY A 46 6.64 8.10 -1.25
CA GLY A 46 5.83 8.71 -0.21
C GLY A 46 4.36 8.71 -0.61
N LEU A 47 3.50 8.57 0.37
CA LEU A 47 2.06 8.57 0.14
C LEU A 47 1.35 9.65 0.94
N ASN A 48 0.19 10.05 0.43
CA ASN A 48 -0.68 11.03 1.07
C ASN A 48 -2.11 10.60 0.81
N GLY A 49 -2.89 10.41 1.88
CA GLY A 49 -4.20 9.83 1.73
C GLY A 49 -5.26 10.42 2.63
N ARG A 50 -6.38 9.75 2.65
CA ARG A 50 -7.52 10.12 3.47
C ARG A 50 -8.40 8.89 3.72
N ILE A 51 -9.13 8.95 4.81
CA ILE A 51 -10.10 7.89 5.15
C ILE A 51 -11.43 8.26 4.52
N VAL A 52 -12.00 7.33 3.77
CA VAL A 52 -13.28 7.52 3.07
C VAL A 52 -14.18 6.31 3.32
N ASP A 53 -15.45 6.45 2.98
CA ASP A 53 -16.37 5.32 3.00
C ASP A 53 -15.98 4.33 1.90
N ASP A 54 -16.04 3.03 2.24
CA ASP A 54 -15.71 1.99 1.28
C ASP A 54 -16.85 1.82 0.29
N VAL A 55 -16.57 1.99 -0.99
CA VAL A 55 -17.60 1.89 -2.05
C VAL A 55 -18.06 0.45 -2.26
N ASP A 56 -17.24 -0.52 -1.85
CA ASP A 56 -17.53 -1.95 -2.06
C ASP A 56 -18.21 -2.60 -0.86
N VAL A 57 -18.03 -2.04 0.35
CA VAL A 57 -18.52 -2.64 1.60
C VAL A 57 -19.20 -1.57 2.44
N GLU A 58 -20.52 -1.63 2.47
CA GLU A 58 -21.32 -0.67 3.25
C GLU A 58 -20.94 -0.72 4.74
N GLY A 59 -20.83 0.46 5.35
CA GLY A 59 -20.52 0.59 6.77
C GLY A 59 -19.04 0.44 7.09
N LYS A 60 -18.19 0.26 6.09
CA LYS A 60 -16.76 0.14 6.28
C LYS A 60 -16.05 1.39 5.77
N LYS A 61 -14.82 1.57 6.26
CA LYS A 61 -13.93 2.64 5.83
C LYS A 61 -12.74 2.06 5.10
N ARG A 62 -12.16 2.86 4.20
CA ARG A 62 -10.89 2.52 3.60
C ARG A 62 -10.00 3.76 3.57
N PHE A 63 -8.70 3.55 3.48
CA PHE A 63 -7.72 4.60 3.33
C PHE A 63 -7.32 4.64 1.86
N GLU A 64 -7.62 5.75 1.18
CA GLU A 64 -7.23 5.97 -0.21
C GLU A 64 -6.05 6.91 -0.24
N PHE A 65 -5.10 6.66 -1.12
CA PHE A 65 -3.90 7.48 -1.19
C PHE A 65 -3.41 7.67 -2.63
N THR A 66 -2.64 8.72 -2.81
CA THR A 66 -1.79 8.89 -3.98
C THR A 66 -0.35 8.80 -3.51
N TRP A 67 0.56 8.45 -4.41
CA TRP A 67 1.96 8.31 -4.05
C TRP A 67 2.84 8.81 -5.19
N SER A 68 4.07 9.20 -4.83
CA SER A 68 5.10 9.53 -5.79
C SER A 68 6.44 9.04 -5.26
N GLY A 69 7.30 8.61 -6.15
CA GLY A 69 8.60 8.05 -5.80
C GLY A 69 9.33 7.56 -7.02
N PHE A 70 9.83 6.33 -6.94
CA PHE A 70 10.66 5.75 -7.99
C PHE A 70 10.35 4.29 -8.18
N ASP A 71 10.53 3.83 -9.44
CA ASP A 71 10.61 2.43 -9.81
C ASP A 71 12.00 2.24 -10.38
N GLU A 72 12.90 1.59 -9.63
CA GLU A 72 14.35 1.62 -9.84
C GLU A 72 14.86 3.05 -9.80
N CYS A 73 15.37 3.55 -10.93
CA CYS A 73 15.89 4.90 -11.03
C CYS A 73 14.91 5.85 -11.73
N ASP A 74 13.76 5.35 -12.18
CA ASP A 74 12.79 6.14 -12.93
C ASP A 74 11.74 6.73 -12.00
N PRO A 75 11.44 8.04 -12.10
CA PRO A 75 10.34 8.62 -11.35
C PRO A 75 9.03 7.91 -11.67
N ALA A 76 8.24 7.65 -10.64
CA ALA A 76 6.96 6.96 -10.77
C ALA A 76 5.95 7.59 -9.81
N GLU A 77 4.67 7.46 -10.14
CA GLU A 77 3.59 7.93 -9.29
C GLU A 77 2.36 7.05 -9.51
N GLY A 78 1.41 7.17 -8.61
CA GLY A 78 0.19 6.39 -8.74
C GLY A 78 -0.73 6.59 -7.57
N SER A 79 -1.56 5.60 -7.33
CA SER A 79 -2.57 5.63 -6.28
C SER A 79 -2.70 4.26 -5.65
N GLY A 80 -3.57 4.18 -4.66
CA GLY A 80 -3.88 2.92 -4.02
C GLY A 80 -4.93 3.09 -2.94
N TRP A 81 -5.26 1.99 -2.31
CA TRP A 81 -6.17 1.99 -1.18
C TRP A 81 -5.91 0.75 -0.32
N VAL A 82 -6.29 0.83 0.94
CA VAL A 82 -6.28 -0.31 1.87
C VAL A 82 -7.54 -0.28 2.70
N ARG A 83 -7.99 -1.47 3.12
CA ARG A 83 -9.07 -1.63 4.09
C ARG A 83 -8.75 -2.82 4.98
N PHE A 84 -9.39 -2.89 6.14
CA PHE A 84 -9.21 -4.02 7.04
C PHE A 84 -9.93 -5.25 6.49
N LYS A 85 -9.19 -6.32 6.32
CA LYS A 85 -9.73 -7.65 6.05
C LYS A 85 -9.99 -8.37 7.36
N GLN A 86 -9.08 -8.21 8.31
CA GLN A 86 -9.14 -8.70 9.69
C GLN A 86 -8.49 -7.63 10.56
N PRO A 87 -8.60 -7.69 11.90
CA PRO A 87 -8.05 -6.65 12.77
C PRO A 87 -6.59 -6.30 12.54
N ASP A 88 -5.76 -7.28 12.19
CA ASP A 88 -4.34 -7.05 11.95
C ASP A 88 -3.90 -7.30 10.50
N ILE A 89 -4.87 -7.37 9.58
CA ILE A 89 -4.61 -7.64 8.17
C ILE A 89 -5.32 -6.62 7.31
N LEU A 90 -4.54 -5.98 6.43
CA LEU A 90 -5.05 -5.09 5.39
C LEU A 90 -5.06 -5.81 4.05
N GLU A 91 -6.08 -5.53 3.26
CA GLU A 91 -6.08 -5.84 1.84
C GLU A 91 -6.17 -4.54 1.08
N GLY A 92 -5.57 -4.49 -0.09
CA GLY A 92 -5.57 -3.27 -0.86
C GLY A 92 -5.05 -3.43 -2.27
N GLU A 93 -4.77 -2.30 -2.90
CA GLU A 93 -4.27 -2.26 -4.27
C GLU A 93 -3.29 -1.12 -4.42
N PHE A 94 -2.20 -1.37 -5.14
CA PHE A 94 -1.31 -0.35 -5.66
C PHE A 94 -1.54 -0.21 -7.15
N SER A 95 -1.63 1.02 -7.63
CA SER A 95 -1.72 1.34 -9.07
C SER A 95 -0.55 2.24 -9.42
N ILE A 96 0.18 1.87 -10.45
CA ILE A 96 1.28 2.66 -10.99
C ILE A 96 0.76 3.37 -12.24
N HIS A 97 0.85 4.69 -12.28
CA HIS A 97 0.39 5.48 -13.41
C HIS A 97 1.10 5.05 -14.69
N ASP A 98 0.33 4.70 -15.71
CA ASP A 98 0.83 4.14 -16.97
C ASP A 98 1.57 2.80 -16.81
N GLY A 99 1.31 2.09 -15.71
CA GLY A 99 1.94 0.83 -15.41
C GLY A 99 0.95 -0.21 -14.89
N ASP A 100 1.45 -1.14 -14.09
CA ASP A 100 0.67 -2.24 -13.56
C ASP A 100 -0.14 -1.86 -12.33
N ASP A 101 -1.23 -2.58 -12.11
CA ASP A 101 -2.00 -2.57 -10.87
C ASP A 101 -1.81 -3.92 -10.18
N SER A 102 -1.71 -3.91 -8.85
CA SER A 102 -1.59 -5.16 -8.10
C SER A 102 -2.36 -5.08 -6.79
N THR A 103 -3.17 -6.09 -6.52
CA THR A 103 -3.71 -6.26 -5.18
C THR A 103 -2.62 -6.77 -4.26
N PHE A 104 -2.80 -6.57 -2.96
CA PHE A 104 -1.85 -7.04 -1.97
C PHE A 104 -2.52 -7.30 -0.63
N LEU A 105 -1.83 -8.10 0.20
CA LEU A 105 -2.18 -8.32 1.59
C LEU A 105 -1.00 -7.88 2.45
N ALA A 106 -1.31 -7.25 3.57
CA ALA A 106 -0.30 -6.80 4.52
C ALA A 106 -0.76 -7.08 5.94
N LYS A 107 0.18 -7.33 6.83
CA LYS A 107 -0.10 -7.60 8.23
C LYS A 107 0.66 -6.61 9.10
N ARG A 108 0.12 -6.33 10.28
CA ARG A 108 0.75 -5.42 11.23
C ARG A 108 2.15 -5.91 11.61
N ALA A 109 3.11 -5.02 11.51
CA ALA A 109 4.50 -5.31 11.83
C ALA A 109 4.72 -5.58 13.32
#